data_b227cf06bafb634b0c3144cbe7fd4061
#
_entry.id   b227cf06bafb634b0c3144cbe7fd4061
#
_cell.length_a   1.000
_cell.length_b   1.000
_cell.length_c   1.000
_cell.angle_alpha   90.00
_cell.angle_beta   90.00
_cell.angle_gamma   90.00
#
_symmetry.space_group_name_H-M   'P 1'
#
loop_
_entity.id
_entity.type
_entity.pdbx_description
1 polymer ?
#
loop_
_entity_poly.entity_id
_entity_poly.type
_entity_poly.pdbx_seq_one_letter_code
_entity_poly.pdbx_strand_id
1 'polypeptide(L)'
;MCIRDRDSIIQLLGSSMEYANMIVYEKSKESKELEGMGTTLEICLIYNNKVFIGHVGDSRIYRIRKEFMRKLTQDHSYVQKLVKDGTITQEEAVHHPQKNMLMKALGCNAFVEPDVMVKGFLKDDILIINSDGLTNLVPQEEIFKQAKKDIEQAPKELVKMANENGGYDNITVIIIKNI
;
A
#
# COMPACT_ATOMS: atom_id res chain seq x y z
N MET A 1 -0.02 -2.42 -28.66
CA MET A 1 1.07 -1.65 -28.02
C MET A 1 1.98 -2.63 -27.31
N CYS A 2 3.24 -2.71 -27.71
CA CYS A 2 4.18 -3.67 -27.11
C CYS A 2 4.86 -2.98 -25.92
N ILE A 3 4.41 -3.29 -24.70
CA ILE A 3 5.00 -2.76 -23.45
C ILE A 3 6.32 -3.50 -23.25
N ARG A 4 7.44 -2.95 -23.72
CA ARG A 4 8.75 -3.58 -23.61
C ARG A 4 9.78 -2.79 -22.81
N ASP A 5 9.51 -1.53 -22.56
CA ASP A 5 10.45 -0.67 -21.86
C ASP A 5 9.90 -0.18 -20.49
N ARG A 6 10.82 0.22 -19.64
CA ARG A 6 10.53 0.67 -18.29
C ARG A 6 9.58 1.88 -18.24
N ASP A 7 9.80 2.84 -19.13
CA ASP A 7 9.08 4.13 -19.08
C ASP A 7 7.64 3.96 -19.55
N SER A 8 7.40 3.08 -20.54
CA SER A 8 6.04 2.72 -20.96
C SER A 8 5.23 2.05 -19.85
N ILE A 9 5.87 1.20 -19.03
CA ILE A 9 5.19 0.56 -17.89
C ILE A 9 4.85 1.60 -16.81
N ILE A 10 5.79 2.51 -16.49
CA ILE A 10 5.58 3.59 -15.52
C ILE A 10 4.42 4.48 -15.96
N GLN A 11 4.42 4.89 -17.22
CA GLN A 11 3.35 5.72 -17.79
C GLN A 11 2.00 5.00 -17.75
N LEU A 12 1.97 3.72 -18.13
CA LEU A 12 0.74 2.92 -18.09
C LEU A 12 0.16 2.84 -16.67
N LEU A 13 1.00 2.56 -15.67
CA LEU A 13 0.55 2.50 -14.28
C LEU A 13 -0.03 3.85 -13.81
N GLY A 14 0.69 4.94 -14.04
CA GLY A 14 0.24 6.28 -13.69
C GLY A 14 -1.12 6.60 -14.34
N SER A 15 -1.21 6.48 -15.66
CA SER A 15 -2.46 6.74 -16.41
C SER A 15 -3.62 5.85 -16.00
N SER A 16 -3.36 4.56 -15.68
CA SER A 16 -4.40 3.65 -15.20
C SER A 16 -4.95 4.05 -13.84
N MET A 17 -4.09 4.53 -12.93
CA MET A 17 -4.51 5.00 -11.61
C MET A 17 -5.25 6.34 -11.68
N GLU A 18 -4.81 7.26 -12.54
CA GLU A 18 -5.52 8.51 -12.82
C GLU A 18 -6.91 8.24 -13.41
N TYR A 19 -7.00 7.29 -14.34
CA TYR A 19 -8.28 6.87 -14.90
C TYR A 19 -9.20 6.23 -13.84
N ALA A 20 -8.66 5.35 -12.98
CA ALA A 20 -9.41 4.78 -11.87
C ALA A 20 -9.93 5.88 -10.92
N ASN A 21 -9.09 6.90 -10.62
CA ASN A 21 -9.51 8.05 -9.83
C ASN A 21 -10.70 8.78 -10.45
N MET A 22 -10.62 9.05 -11.74
CA MET A 22 -11.70 9.74 -12.48
C MET A 22 -13.02 8.97 -12.35
N ILE A 23 -13.00 7.65 -12.56
CA ILE A 23 -14.23 6.82 -12.46
C ILE A 23 -14.81 6.85 -11.04
N VAL A 24 -13.97 6.68 -10.00
CA VAL A 24 -14.45 6.72 -8.60
C VAL A 24 -14.96 8.12 -8.24
N TYR A 25 -14.27 9.17 -8.67
CA TYR A 25 -14.68 10.54 -8.43
C TYR A 25 -16.02 10.89 -9.11
N GLU A 26 -16.20 10.53 -10.37
CA GLU A 26 -17.48 10.71 -11.06
C GLU A 26 -18.60 9.94 -10.37
N LYS A 27 -18.34 8.68 -9.96
CA LYS A 27 -19.29 7.87 -9.22
C LYS A 27 -19.70 8.52 -7.90
N SER A 28 -18.77 9.14 -7.19
CA SER A 28 -19.05 9.85 -5.93
C SER A 28 -20.00 11.04 -6.08
N LYS A 29 -20.22 11.54 -7.30
CA LYS A 29 -21.13 12.68 -7.59
C LYS A 29 -22.53 12.24 -8.01
N GLU A 30 -22.77 10.95 -8.25
CA GLU A 30 -24.07 10.48 -8.76
C GLU A 30 -25.18 10.58 -7.71
N SER A 31 -24.87 10.45 -6.43
CA SER A 31 -25.87 10.57 -5.36
C SER A 31 -25.24 11.02 -4.03
N LYS A 32 -26.05 11.55 -3.12
CA LYS A 32 -25.61 11.93 -1.77
C LYS A 32 -25.08 10.74 -0.95
N GLU A 33 -25.55 9.54 -1.22
CA GLU A 33 -25.11 8.32 -0.52
C GLU A 33 -23.67 7.96 -0.88
N LEU A 34 -23.19 8.38 -2.06
CA LEU A 34 -21.85 8.14 -2.55
C LEU A 34 -20.92 9.35 -2.33
N GLU A 35 -21.40 10.42 -1.73
CA GLU A 35 -20.62 11.62 -1.48
C GLU A 35 -19.42 11.30 -0.57
N GLY A 36 -18.21 11.70 -1.01
CA GLY A 36 -16.97 11.42 -0.31
C GLY A 36 -16.45 9.97 -0.47
N MET A 37 -17.06 9.17 -1.36
CA MET A 37 -16.54 7.84 -1.68
C MET A 37 -15.08 7.92 -2.15
N GLY A 38 -14.23 7.11 -1.55
CA GLY A 38 -12.81 7.05 -1.89
C GLY A 38 -12.20 5.72 -1.47
N THR A 39 -11.01 5.43 -1.99
CA THR A 39 -10.27 4.22 -1.66
C THR A 39 -8.77 4.42 -1.83
N THR A 40 -7.97 3.57 -1.19
CA THR A 40 -6.55 3.39 -1.51
C THR A 40 -6.40 2.49 -2.74
N LEU A 41 -5.27 2.56 -3.43
CA LEU A 41 -4.96 1.66 -4.54
C LEU A 41 -3.47 1.32 -4.56
N GLU A 42 -3.18 0.02 -4.53
CA GLU A 42 -1.85 -0.54 -4.69
C GLU A 42 -1.81 -1.43 -5.93
N ILE A 43 -0.88 -1.15 -6.82
CA ILE A 43 -0.62 -1.98 -8.00
C ILE A 43 0.82 -2.49 -7.96
N CYS A 44 1.01 -3.80 -8.10
CA CYS A 44 2.30 -4.44 -8.28
C CYS A 44 2.34 -5.20 -9.61
N LEU A 45 3.06 -4.67 -10.60
CA LEU A 45 3.34 -5.36 -11.86
C LEU A 45 4.75 -5.93 -11.81
N ILE A 46 4.87 -7.26 -11.89
CA ILE A 46 6.16 -7.96 -11.83
C ILE A 46 6.61 -8.29 -13.25
N TYR A 47 7.79 -7.81 -13.62
CA TYR A 47 8.37 -8.06 -14.95
C TYR A 47 9.90 -7.95 -14.91
N ASN A 48 10.61 -8.92 -15.51
CA ASN A 48 12.08 -8.91 -15.64
C ASN A 48 12.82 -8.61 -14.32
N ASN A 49 12.58 -9.41 -13.27
CA ASN A 49 13.19 -9.26 -11.94
C ASN A 49 12.99 -7.86 -11.31
N LYS A 50 11.94 -7.18 -11.71
CA LYS A 50 11.52 -5.89 -11.15
C LYS A 50 10.07 -5.95 -10.75
N VAL A 51 9.70 -5.17 -9.76
CA VAL A 51 8.33 -4.81 -9.45
C VAL A 51 8.14 -3.32 -9.77
N PHE A 52 7.13 -3.03 -10.56
CA PHE A 52 6.61 -1.71 -10.83
C PHE A 52 5.45 -1.49 -9.88
N ILE A 53 5.53 -0.46 -9.08
CA ILE A 53 4.57 -0.17 -8.02
C ILE A 53 3.87 1.13 -8.36
N GLY A 54 2.52 1.10 -8.35
CA GLY A 54 1.68 2.28 -8.30
C GLY A 54 1.03 2.36 -6.92
N HIS A 55 1.01 3.53 -6.30
CA HIS A 55 0.57 3.72 -4.93
C HIS A 55 -0.24 5.01 -4.74
N VAL A 56 -1.42 4.88 -4.13
CA VAL A 56 -2.23 6.00 -3.60
C VAL A 56 -2.89 5.55 -2.30
N GLY A 57 -2.62 6.24 -1.22
CA GLY A 57 -3.22 5.99 0.09
C GLY A 57 -2.21 5.68 1.18
N ASP A 58 -2.62 4.89 2.17
CA ASP A 58 -1.82 4.46 3.31
C ASP A 58 -1.72 2.93 3.43
N SER A 59 -2.25 2.20 2.46
CA SER A 59 -1.92 0.79 2.28
C SER A 59 -0.42 0.65 1.99
N ARG A 60 0.19 -0.44 2.37
CA ARG A 60 1.64 -0.54 2.39
C ARG A 60 2.15 -1.70 1.57
N ILE A 61 3.32 -1.49 0.96
CA ILE A 61 4.07 -2.54 0.28
C ILE A 61 5.43 -2.67 0.94
N TYR A 62 5.73 -3.89 1.38
CA TYR A 62 7.04 -4.25 1.92
C TYR A 62 7.74 -5.26 1.02
N ARG A 63 9.07 -5.23 1.05
CA ARG A 63 9.90 -6.29 0.47
C ARG A 63 10.78 -6.88 1.54
N ILE A 64 10.75 -8.21 1.66
CA ILE A 64 11.74 -8.97 2.41
C ILE A 64 12.80 -9.46 1.42
N ARG A 65 14.05 -9.18 1.74
CA ARG A 65 15.23 -9.70 1.05
C ARG A 65 16.23 -10.20 2.09
N LYS A 66 16.55 -11.48 2.06
CA LYS A 66 17.32 -12.15 3.10
C LYS A 66 16.67 -11.94 4.47
N GLU A 67 17.34 -11.32 5.42
CA GLU A 67 16.87 -11.06 6.78
C GLU A 67 16.37 -9.62 6.99
N PHE A 68 16.15 -8.87 5.90
CA PHE A 68 15.72 -7.47 5.99
C PHE A 68 14.34 -7.27 5.37
N MET A 69 13.44 -6.67 6.12
CA MET A 69 12.15 -6.17 5.64
C MET A 69 12.21 -4.65 5.49
N ARG A 70 11.81 -4.16 4.33
CA ARG A 70 11.80 -2.73 4.02
C ARG A 70 10.45 -2.30 3.46
N LYS A 71 9.86 -1.27 4.02
CA LYS A 71 8.70 -0.58 3.42
C LYS A 71 9.14 0.10 2.13
N LEU A 72 8.41 -0.12 1.04
CA LEU A 72 8.68 0.43 -0.29
C LEU A 72 7.82 1.67 -0.59
N THR A 73 6.61 1.73 -0.06
CA THR A 73 5.67 2.85 -0.20
C THR A 73 5.84 3.86 0.94
N GLN A 74 5.37 5.08 0.73
CA GLN A 74 5.27 6.11 1.76
C GLN A 74 3.81 6.50 1.91
N ASP A 75 3.26 6.36 3.11
CA ASP A 75 1.84 6.61 3.35
C ASP A 75 1.45 8.06 2.99
N HIS A 76 0.38 8.22 2.25
CA HIS A 76 -0.21 9.53 1.94
C HIS A 76 -1.12 10.01 3.08
N SER A 77 -0.62 9.98 4.30
CA SER A 77 -1.32 10.43 5.52
C SER A 77 -0.80 11.77 6.03
N TYR A 78 -1.64 12.45 6.79
CA TYR A 78 -1.29 13.72 7.42
C TYR A 78 -0.09 13.58 8.35
N VAL A 79 -0.08 12.53 9.16
CA VAL A 79 1.03 12.28 10.09
C VAL A 79 2.35 11.99 9.37
N GLN A 80 2.30 11.30 8.24
CA GLN A 80 3.51 11.04 7.46
C GLN A 80 4.07 12.34 6.84
N LYS A 81 3.21 13.31 6.50
CA LYS A 81 3.64 14.65 6.12
C LYS A 81 4.33 15.37 7.28
N LEU A 82 3.75 15.36 8.48
CA LEU A 82 4.36 15.98 9.67
C LEU A 82 5.73 15.38 10.00
N VAL A 83 5.88 14.05 9.87
CA VAL A 83 7.17 13.37 10.04
C VAL A 83 8.18 13.84 8.99
N LYS A 84 7.77 13.93 7.72
CA LYS A 84 8.64 14.38 6.61
C LYS A 84 9.09 15.83 6.79
N ASP A 85 8.19 16.68 7.29
CA ASP A 85 8.46 18.11 7.56
C ASP A 85 9.27 18.30 8.86
N GLY A 86 9.57 17.21 9.61
CA GLY A 86 10.31 17.24 10.86
C GLY A 86 9.53 17.81 12.04
N THR A 87 8.21 17.95 11.93
CA THR A 87 7.33 18.50 12.96
C THR A 87 7.11 17.51 14.09
N ILE A 88 7.00 16.23 13.78
CA ILE A 88 6.85 15.13 14.73
C ILE A 88 7.79 13.98 14.37
N THR A 89 8.11 13.13 15.34
CA THR A 89 8.86 11.89 15.15
C THR A 89 7.97 10.77 14.59
N GLN A 90 8.58 9.69 14.10
CA GLN A 90 7.83 8.49 13.68
C GLN A 90 7.08 7.83 14.85
N GLU A 91 7.63 7.91 16.06
CA GLU A 91 7.00 7.37 17.28
C GLU A 91 5.75 8.17 17.67
N GLU A 92 5.84 9.51 17.63
CA GLU A 92 4.70 10.39 17.88
C GLU A 92 3.58 10.21 16.85
N ALA A 93 3.92 9.92 15.60
CA ALA A 93 2.94 9.69 14.53
C ALA A 93 2.02 8.49 14.83
N VAL A 94 2.52 7.44 15.50
CA VAL A 94 1.74 6.23 15.85
C VAL A 94 0.57 6.56 16.78
N HIS A 95 0.76 7.52 17.69
CA HIS A 95 -0.22 7.91 18.72
C HIS A 95 -0.95 9.21 18.38
N HIS A 96 -0.68 9.80 17.22
CA HIS A 96 -1.27 11.09 16.85
C HIS A 96 -2.80 10.96 16.64
N PRO A 97 -3.62 11.92 17.13
CA PRO A 97 -5.09 11.85 17.00
C PRO A 97 -5.58 11.79 15.54
N GLN A 98 -4.83 12.36 14.61
CA GLN A 98 -5.15 12.36 13.17
C GLN A 98 -4.35 11.33 12.37
N LYS A 99 -3.89 10.23 12.98
CA LYS A 99 -3.07 9.20 12.32
C LYS A 99 -3.74 8.55 11.12
N ASN A 100 -5.07 8.45 11.12
CA ASN A 100 -5.87 7.86 10.04
C ASN A 100 -6.33 8.90 9.00
N MET A 101 -5.88 10.17 9.09
CA MET A 101 -6.26 11.20 8.14
C MET A 101 -5.45 11.05 6.86
N LEU A 102 -6.13 10.63 5.77
CA LEU A 102 -5.54 10.54 4.44
C LEU A 102 -5.44 11.93 3.78
N MET A 103 -4.35 12.15 3.08
CA MET A 103 -4.13 13.33 2.24
C MET A 103 -4.33 13.04 0.75
N LYS A 104 -4.17 11.78 0.34
CA LYS A 104 -4.45 11.31 -1.01
C LYS A 104 -5.21 9.99 -0.93
N ALA A 105 -6.36 9.94 -1.63
CA ALA A 105 -7.13 8.73 -1.88
C ALA A 105 -7.80 8.87 -3.26
N LEU A 106 -8.06 7.76 -3.94
CA LEU A 106 -8.83 7.78 -5.18
C LEU A 106 -10.26 8.22 -4.89
N GLY A 107 -10.83 9.01 -5.78
CA GLY A 107 -12.23 9.45 -5.71
C GLY A 107 -12.49 10.67 -4.82
N CYS A 108 -11.56 11.07 -3.96
CA CYS A 108 -11.73 12.24 -3.09
C CYS A 108 -11.60 13.57 -3.83
N ASN A 109 -10.77 13.63 -4.86
CA ASN A 109 -10.54 14.82 -5.68
C ASN A 109 -10.62 14.47 -7.16
N ALA A 110 -10.94 15.47 -8.01
CA ALA A 110 -11.01 15.29 -9.46
C ALA A 110 -9.67 14.78 -10.06
N PHE A 111 -8.56 15.16 -9.45
CA PHE A 111 -7.21 14.73 -9.85
C PHE A 111 -6.47 14.13 -8.68
N VAL A 112 -5.71 13.07 -8.96
CA VAL A 112 -4.75 12.45 -8.04
C VAL A 112 -3.44 12.26 -8.78
N GLU A 113 -2.33 12.52 -8.12
CA GLU A 113 -0.99 12.19 -8.61
C GLU A 113 -0.52 10.93 -7.89
N PRO A 114 -0.53 9.76 -8.57
CA PRO A 114 -0.07 8.51 -7.95
C PRO A 114 1.44 8.50 -7.84
N ASP A 115 1.95 7.88 -6.78
CA ASP A 115 3.37 7.55 -6.71
C ASP A 115 3.64 6.31 -7.56
N VAL A 116 4.52 6.44 -8.57
CA VAL A 116 4.94 5.32 -9.41
C VAL A 116 6.43 5.08 -9.24
N MET A 117 6.81 3.86 -8.89
CA MET A 117 8.21 3.50 -8.64
C MET A 117 8.57 2.12 -9.15
N VAL A 118 9.88 1.91 -9.38
CA VAL A 118 10.42 0.61 -9.81
C VAL A 118 11.45 0.14 -8.81
N LYS A 119 11.32 -1.10 -8.35
CA LYS A 119 12.27 -1.75 -7.43
C LYS A 119 12.72 -3.11 -7.98
N GLY A 120 13.93 -3.53 -7.61
CA GLY A 120 14.37 -4.89 -7.92
C GLY A 120 13.55 -5.90 -7.12
N PHE A 121 13.11 -6.97 -7.80
CA PHE A 121 12.43 -8.11 -7.21
C PHE A 121 13.13 -9.38 -7.68
N LEU A 122 14.13 -9.79 -6.91
CA LEU A 122 15.06 -10.87 -7.26
C LEU A 122 14.53 -12.20 -6.73
N LYS A 123 15.13 -13.29 -7.19
CA LYS A 123 14.86 -14.64 -6.66
C LYS A 123 14.91 -14.64 -5.14
N ASP A 124 13.97 -15.32 -4.52
CA ASP A 124 13.75 -15.43 -3.06
C ASP A 124 13.30 -14.14 -2.35
N ASP A 125 13.13 -13.03 -3.06
CA ASP A 125 12.46 -11.87 -2.48
C ASP A 125 10.98 -12.19 -2.20
N ILE A 126 10.46 -11.62 -1.11
CA ILE A 126 9.03 -11.67 -0.78
C ILE A 126 8.48 -10.26 -0.79
N LEU A 127 7.36 -10.04 -1.48
CA LEU A 127 6.54 -8.84 -1.36
C LEU A 127 5.37 -9.11 -0.43
N ILE A 128 5.05 -8.13 0.41
CA ILE A 128 3.86 -8.11 1.26
C ILE A 128 3.12 -6.83 0.94
N ILE A 129 1.86 -6.96 0.54
CA ILE A 129 0.96 -5.85 0.24
C ILE A 129 -0.18 -5.95 1.24
N ASN A 130 -0.45 -4.90 1.99
CA ASN A 130 -1.48 -4.94 3.01
C ASN A 130 -2.16 -3.59 3.22
N SER A 131 -3.42 -3.63 3.68
CA SER A 131 -4.11 -2.47 4.22
C SER A 131 -3.56 -2.08 5.60
N ASP A 132 -3.86 -0.88 6.04
CA ASP A 132 -3.48 -0.36 7.36
C ASP A 132 -4.08 -1.16 8.52
N GLY A 133 -5.25 -1.80 8.32
CA GLY A 133 -5.86 -2.72 9.28
C GLY A 133 -4.96 -3.86 9.74
N LEU A 134 -3.97 -4.28 8.93
CA LEU A 134 -2.94 -5.20 9.41
C LEU A 134 -1.90 -4.48 10.26
N THR A 135 -1.26 -3.44 9.72
CA THR A 135 -0.07 -2.81 10.32
C THR A 135 -0.38 -1.91 11.51
N ASN A 136 -1.64 -1.56 11.73
CA ASN A 136 -2.10 -0.89 12.93
C ASN A 136 -2.23 -1.85 14.13
N LEU A 137 -2.34 -3.16 13.88
CA LEU A 137 -2.63 -4.17 14.89
C LEU A 137 -1.53 -5.23 15.04
N VAL A 138 -0.71 -5.46 13.99
CA VAL A 138 0.35 -6.46 14.01
C VAL A 138 1.71 -5.78 13.82
N PRO A 139 2.66 -5.93 14.77
CA PRO A 139 4.00 -5.36 14.65
C PRO A 139 4.74 -5.88 13.41
N GLN A 140 5.56 -5.02 12.81
CA GLN A 140 6.32 -5.35 11.60
C GLN A 140 7.21 -6.59 11.77
N GLU A 141 7.76 -6.80 12.96
CA GLU A 141 8.58 -7.97 13.29
C GLU A 141 7.80 -9.28 13.20
N GLU A 142 6.54 -9.28 13.65
CA GLU A 142 5.67 -10.46 13.56
C GLU A 142 5.23 -10.72 12.11
N ILE A 143 4.96 -9.66 11.34
CA ILE A 143 4.68 -9.78 9.90
C ILE A 143 5.87 -10.43 9.19
N PHE A 144 7.09 -9.98 9.49
CA PHE A 144 8.32 -10.56 8.94
C PHE A 144 8.45 -12.05 9.29
N LYS A 145 8.29 -12.40 10.58
CA LYS A 145 8.43 -13.78 11.06
C LYS A 145 7.42 -14.71 10.37
N GLN A 146 6.15 -14.33 10.27
CA GLN A 146 5.12 -15.15 9.64
C GLN A 146 5.40 -15.35 8.15
N ALA A 147 5.76 -14.28 7.42
CA ALA A 147 6.07 -14.36 5.99
C ALA A 147 7.30 -15.23 5.68
N LYS A 148 8.27 -15.33 6.60
CA LYS A 148 9.47 -16.18 6.46
C LYS A 148 9.20 -17.61 6.86
N LYS A 149 8.27 -17.88 7.78
CA LYS A 149 7.97 -19.19 8.32
C LYS A 149 7.25 -20.08 7.31
N ASP A 150 6.15 -19.59 6.77
CA ASP A 150 5.30 -20.34 5.83
C ASP A 150 4.52 -19.33 4.98
N ILE A 151 4.94 -19.16 3.73
CA ILE A 151 4.39 -18.15 2.83
C ILE A 151 2.93 -18.43 2.44
N GLU A 152 2.50 -19.70 2.43
CA GLU A 152 1.13 -20.08 2.05
C GLU A 152 0.15 -19.82 3.19
N GLN A 153 0.57 -20.05 4.44
CA GLN A 153 -0.26 -19.84 5.61
C GLN A 153 -0.16 -18.43 6.18
N ALA A 154 0.94 -17.70 5.91
CA ALA A 154 1.18 -16.39 6.48
C ALA A 154 0.02 -15.40 6.30
N PRO A 155 -0.67 -15.26 5.14
CA PRO A 155 -1.79 -14.33 5.02
C PRO A 155 -2.92 -14.63 6.00
N LYS A 156 -3.26 -15.90 6.19
CA LYS A 156 -4.32 -16.32 7.12
C LYS A 156 -3.93 -16.07 8.58
N GLU A 157 -2.71 -16.42 8.95
CA GLU A 157 -2.20 -16.19 10.30
C GLU A 157 -2.12 -14.71 10.64
N LEU A 158 -1.67 -13.88 9.71
CA LEU A 158 -1.60 -12.43 9.88
C LEU A 158 -2.98 -11.79 10.05
N VAL A 159 -3.97 -12.19 9.24
CA VAL A 159 -5.36 -11.73 9.39
C VAL A 159 -5.93 -12.17 10.73
N LYS A 160 -5.68 -13.44 11.14
CA LYS A 160 -6.10 -13.95 12.44
C LYS A 160 -5.49 -13.15 13.59
N MET A 161 -4.17 -12.90 13.57
CA MET A 161 -3.48 -12.10 14.59
C MET A 161 -4.07 -10.69 14.69
N ALA A 162 -4.32 -10.04 13.56
CA ALA A 162 -4.92 -8.71 13.57
C ALA A 162 -6.36 -8.72 14.15
N ASN A 163 -7.16 -9.74 13.85
CA ASN A 163 -8.49 -9.90 14.43
C ASN A 163 -8.43 -10.16 15.95
N GLU A 164 -7.49 -10.98 16.41
CA GLU A 164 -7.27 -11.23 17.85
C GLU A 164 -6.78 -9.98 18.59
N ASN A 165 -6.08 -9.08 17.91
CA ASN A 165 -5.63 -7.78 18.44
C ASN A 165 -6.68 -6.66 18.33
N GLY A 166 -7.94 -7.02 18.02
CA GLY A 166 -9.08 -6.10 18.04
C GLY A 166 -9.89 -6.04 16.76
N GLY A 167 -9.28 -6.26 15.58
CA GLY A 167 -10.00 -6.31 14.30
C GLY A 167 -10.84 -5.06 13.99
N TYR A 168 -10.30 -3.87 14.29
CA TYR A 168 -11.06 -2.60 14.22
C TYR A 168 -11.31 -2.11 12.80
N ASP A 169 -10.68 -2.72 11.79
CA ASP A 169 -10.78 -2.33 10.39
C ASP A 169 -10.74 -3.54 9.46
N ASN A 170 -11.01 -3.32 8.17
CA ASN A 170 -10.87 -4.32 7.13
C ASN A 170 -9.39 -4.69 6.95
N ILE A 171 -9.10 -5.99 6.93
CA ILE A 171 -7.74 -6.50 6.83
C ILE A 171 -7.56 -7.23 5.52
N THR A 172 -6.68 -6.69 4.67
CA THR A 172 -6.28 -7.32 3.42
C THR A 172 -4.78 -7.59 3.44
N VAL A 173 -4.37 -8.81 3.05
CA VAL A 173 -2.96 -9.20 2.95
C VAL A 173 -2.73 -10.03 1.70
N ILE A 174 -1.74 -9.64 0.90
CA ILE A 174 -1.25 -10.40 -0.26
C ILE A 174 0.25 -10.62 -0.05
N ILE A 175 0.70 -11.86 -0.22
CA ILE A 175 2.12 -12.20 -0.15
C ILE A 175 2.55 -12.87 -1.45
N ILE A 176 3.65 -12.40 -2.04
CA ILE A 176 4.19 -12.89 -3.31
C ILE A 176 5.66 -13.22 -3.12
N LYS A 177 6.08 -14.43 -3.44
CA LYS A 177 7.50 -14.84 -3.46
C LYS A 177 7.97 -15.01 -4.89
N ASN A 178 9.15 -14.49 -5.20
CA ASN A 178 9.84 -14.75 -6.46
C ASN A 178 10.61 -16.07 -6.33
N ILE A 179 10.27 -17.06 -7.14
CA ILE A 179 10.83 -18.43 -7.15
C ILE A 179 11.79 -18.65 -8.32
#